data_0c38c9740ee4ccc09cb1e4a7e7ab616d
#
_entry.id   0c38c9740ee4ccc09cb1e4a7e7ab616d
#
_cell.length_a   1.000
_cell.length_b   1.000
_cell.length_c   1.000
_cell.angle_alpha   90.00
_cell.angle_beta   90.00
_cell.angle_gamma   90.00
#
_symmetry.space_group_name_H-M   'P 1'
#
loop_
_entity.id
_entity.type
_entity.pdbx_description
1 polymer ?
#
loop_
_entity_poly.entity_id
_entity_poly.type
_entity_poly.pdbx_seq_one_letter_code
_entity_poly.pdbx_strand_id
1 'polypeptide(L)'
;GQAINEIIGEIRKLTEVNISEEELLQVKNVSSGNFSRSIEDPKTIAKFALAIKKFGLPDDYFTTHLQKIASVSIEDIYNMARKYLQPDNLHIIVVGNEEEVIDQLAEIAKPNPVKIYDFEGNQINS
;
A
#
# COMPACT_ATOMS: atom_id res chain seq x y z
N GLY A 1 15.91 -6.80 -9.85
CA GLY A 1 16.20 -7.66 -8.70
C GLY A 1 16.36 -6.91 -7.39
N GLN A 2 17.38 -6.06 -7.25
CA GLN A 2 17.72 -5.41 -5.98
C GLN A 2 16.57 -4.58 -5.41
N ALA A 3 15.95 -3.72 -6.21
CA ALA A 3 14.84 -2.87 -5.76
C ALA A 3 13.64 -3.67 -5.20
N ILE A 4 13.34 -4.82 -5.81
CA ILE A 4 12.26 -5.70 -5.34
C ILE A 4 12.60 -6.27 -3.95
N ASN A 5 13.83 -6.74 -3.76
CA ASN A 5 14.28 -7.28 -2.48
C ASN A 5 14.29 -6.21 -1.38
N GLU A 6 14.67 -4.98 -1.71
CA GLU A 6 14.60 -3.84 -0.79
C GLU A 6 13.15 -3.53 -0.38
N ILE A 7 12.21 -3.50 -1.35
CA ILE A 7 10.77 -3.30 -1.06
C ILE A 7 10.22 -4.40 -0.17
N ILE A 8 10.52 -5.67 -0.48
CA ILE A 8 10.09 -6.81 0.35
C ILE A 8 10.69 -6.69 1.77
N GLY A 9 11.95 -6.30 1.87
CA GLY A 9 12.64 -6.06 3.14
C GLY A 9 11.96 -4.96 3.98
N GLU A 10 11.57 -3.86 3.37
CA GLU A 10 10.85 -2.78 4.08
C GLU A 10 9.44 -3.22 4.51
N ILE A 11 8.72 -3.97 3.66
CA ILE A 11 7.42 -4.55 4.04
C ILE A 11 7.59 -5.49 5.25
N ARG A 12 8.62 -6.33 5.24
CA ARG A 12 8.92 -7.27 6.33
C ARG A 12 9.24 -6.54 7.63
N LYS A 13 10.05 -5.50 7.58
CA LYS A 13 10.35 -4.67 8.76
C LYS A 13 9.10 -4.14 9.45
N LEU A 14 8.11 -3.66 8.68
CA LEU A 14 6.84 -3.18 9.25
C LEU A 14 6.05 -4.26 10.00
N THR A 15 6.27 -5.54 9.70
CA THR A 15 5.62 -6.67 10.40
C THR A 15 6.42 -7.18 11.60
N GLU A 16 7.69 -6.83 11.70
CA GLU A 16 8.63 -7.36 12.71
C GLU A 16 9.05 -6.30 13.74
N VAL A 17 9.13 -5.05 13.32
CA VAL A 17 9.66 -3.95 14.14
C VAL A 17 8.66 -2.81 14.20
N ASN A 18 8.48 -2.26 15.40
CA ASN A 18 7.68 -1.05 15.57
C ASN A 18 8.35 0.15 14.90
N ILE A 19 7.54 1.00 14.28
CA ILE A 19 8.00 2.31 13.83
C ILE A 19 8.30 3.21 15.03
N SER A 20 9.13 4.25 14.82
CA SER A 20 9.41 5.25 15.85
C SER A 20 8.25 6.23 16.03
N GLU A 21 8.19 6.90 17.18
CA GLU A 21 7.21 7.96 17.42
C GLU A 21 7.38 9.14 16.45
N GLU A 22 8.62 9.44 16.07
CA GLU A 22 8.94 10.50 15.10
C GLU A 22 8.36 10.18 13.73
N GLU A 23 8.56 8.95 13.24
CA GLU A 23 7.98 8.49 11.97
C GLU A 23 6.44 8.53 12.00
N LEU A 24 5.83 8.05 13.09
CA LEU A 24 4.38 8.12 13.26
C LEU A 24 3.88 9.56 13.22
N LEU A 25 4.54 10.48 13.95
CA LEU A 25 4.17 11.88 13.97
C LEU A 25 4.30 12.52 12.59
N GLN A 26 5.38 12.23 11.86
CA GLN A 26 5.58 12.73 10.51
C GLN A 26 4.47 12.26 9.56
N VAL A 27 4.12 10.98 9.59
CA VAL A 27 3.03 10.43 8.75
C VAL A 27 1.69 11.04 9.11
N LYS A 28 1.37 11.21 10.41
CA LYS A 28 0.15 11.89 10.87
C LYS A 28 0.06 13.32 10.34
N ASN A 29 1.15 14.08 10.42
CA ASN A 29 1.21 15.46 9.95
C ASN A 29 0.99 15.55 8.43
N VAL A 30 1.67 14.69 7.65
CA VAL A 30 1.50 14.62 6.20
C VAL A 30 0.07 14.23 5.83
N SER A 31 -0.49 13.20 6.47
CA SER A 31 -1.85 12.72 6.19
C SER A 31 -2.90 13.77 6.53
N SER A 32 -2.77 14.44 7.68
CA SER A 32 -3.68 15.51 8.11
C SER A 32 -3.60 16.72 7.19
N GLY A 33 -2.39 17.11 6.77
CA GLY A 33 -2.20 18.22 5.83
C GLY A 33 -2.76 17.93 4.44
N ASN A 34 -2.60 16.70 3.95
CA ASN A 34 -3.17 16.27 2.67
C ASN A 34 -4.70 16.25 2.71
N PHE A 35 -5.28 15.72 3.78
CA PHE A 35 -6.73 15.72 3.96
C PHE A 35 -7.27 17.15 4.03
N SER A 36 -6.68 18.02 4.85
CA SER A 36 -7.12 19.41 4.99
C SER A 36 -7.10 20.16 3.65
N ARG A 37 -6.04 19.99 2.85
CA ARG A 37 -5.98 20.56 1.50
C ARG A 37 -7.02 19.96 0.55
N SER A 38 -7.31 18.67 0.67
CA SER A 38 -8.26 18.00 -0.22
C SER A 38 -9.68 18.51 -0.09
N ILE A 39 -10.10 18.94 1.11
CA ILE A 39 -11.44 19.45 1.36
C ILE A 39 -11.66 20.90 0.89
N GLU A 40 -10.62 21.60 0.45
CA GLU A 40 -10.74 22.91 -0.19
C GLU A 40 -11.35 22.81 -1.59
N ASP A 41 -11.27 21.64 -2.24
CA ASP A 41 -11.90 21.39 -3.53
C ASP A 41 -13.35 20.93 -3.36
N PRO A 42 -14.36 21.71 -3.86
CA PRO A 42 -15.77 21.33 -3.80
C PRO A 42 -16.09 19.98 -4.43
N LYS A 43 -15.31 19.56 -5.45
CA LYS A 43 -15.47 18.24 -6.07
C LYS A 43 -15.13 17.11 -5.09
N THR A 44 -14.16 17.33 -4.22
CA THR A 44 -13.80 16.36 -3.18
C THR A 44 -14.92 16.21 -2.16
N ILE A 45 -15.56 17.29 -1.75
CA ILE A 45 -16.73 17.24 -0.85
C ILE A 45 -17.87 16.44 -1.50
N ALA A 46 -18.16 16.68 -2.79
CA ALA A 46 -19.17 15.90 -3.50
C ALA A 46 -18.82 14.42 -3.60
N LYS A 47 -17.53 14.07 -3.82
CA LYS A 47 -17.07 12.67 -3.80
C LYS A 47 -17.25 12.02 -2.43
N PHE A 48 -17.00 12.75 -1.34
CA PHE A 48 -17.21 12.24 0.02
C PHE A 48 -18.68 11.93 0.28
N ALA A 49 -19.60 12.83 -0.09
CA ALA A 49 -21.03 12.59 0.03
C ALA A 49 -21.49 11.36 -0.78
N LEU A 50 -20.97 11.21 -2.00
CA LEU A 50 -21.25 10.03 -2.82
C LEU A 50 -20.67 8.75 -2.21
N ALA A 51 -19.48 8.81 -1.63
CA ALA A 51 -18.84 7.65 -0.99
C ALA A 51 -19.63 7.18 0.23
N ILE A 52 -20.11 8.09 1.08
CA ILE A 52 -20.99 7.76 2.22
C ILE A 52 -22.20 6.95 1.72
N LYS A 53 -22.89 7.44 0.69
CA LYS A 53 -24.06 6.76 0.13
C LYS A 53 -23.74 5.44 -0.56
N LYS A 54 -22.69 5.42 -1.39
CA LYS A 54 -22.31 4.25 -2.20
C LYS A 54 -21.82 3.08 -1.34
N PHE A 55 -21.06 3.37 -0.29
CA PHE A 55 -20.42 2.34 0.54
C PHE A 55 -21.10 2.15 1.91
N GLY A 56 -22.20 2.86 2.19
CA GLY A 56 -22.91 2.77 3.47
C GLY A 56 -22.05 3.22 4.65
N LEU A 57 -21.21 4.24 4.45
CA LEU A 57 -20.36 4.75 5.51
C LEU A 57 -21.18 5.57 6.51
N PRO A 58 -20.73 5.69 7.78
CA PRO A 58 -21.34 6.61 8.74
C PRO A 58 -21.33 8.05 8.20
N ASP A 59 -22.34 8.84 8.54
CA ASP A 59 -22.46 10.22 8.06
C ASP A 59 -21.29 11.11 8.53
N ASP A 60 -20.69 10.78 9.68
CA ASP A 60 -19.54 11.48 10.26
C ASP A 60 -18.17 10.90 9.81
N TYR A 61 -18.15 9.98 8.85
CA TYR A 61 -16.93 9.27 8.45
C TYR A 61 -15.78 10.22 8.09
N PHE A 62 -16.05 11.26 7.31
CA PHE A 62 -15.04 12.22 6.88
C PHE A 62 -14.85 13.36 7.91
N THR A 63 -15.87 13.75 8.66
CA THR A 63 -15.75 14.80 9.70
C THR A 63 -14.92 14.35 10.89
N THR A 64 -14.91 13.05 11.19
CA THR A 64 -14.09 12.45 12.25
C THR A 64 -12.71 11.96 11.77
N HIS A 65 -12.39 12.15 10.49
CA HIS A 65 -11.17 11.60 9.88
C HIS A 65 -9.88 12.07 10.55
N LEU A 66 -9.75 13.37 10.81
CA LEU A 66 -8.56 13.94 11.48
C LEU A 66 -8.41 13.41 12.92
N GLN A 67 -9.51 13.24 13.64
CA GLN A 67 -9.49 12.67 14.99
C GLN A 67 -9.02 11.21 14.95
N LYS A 68 -9.49 10.44 13.96
CA LYS A 68 -9.07 9.05 13.76
C LYS A 68 -7.59 8.96 13.43
N ILE A 69 -7.05 9.82 12.53
CA ILE A 69 -5.60 9.88 12.28
C ILE A 69 -4.84 10.19 13.56
N ALA A 70 -5.27 11.21 14.33
CA ALA A 70 -4.61 11.61 15.56
C ALA A 70 -4.56 10.48 16.60
N SER A 71 -5.60 9.67 16.70
CA SER A 71 -5.72 8.59 17.69
C SER A 71 -4.91 7.33 17.36
N VAL A 72 -4.42 7.16 16.12
CA VAL A 72 -3.63 5.98 15.74
C VAL A 72 -2.38 5.88 16.60
N SER A 73 -2.11 4.73 17.17
CA SER A 73 -0.91 4.40 17.94
C SER A 73 0.10 3.59 17.14
N ILE A 74 1.32 3.48 17.64
CA ILE A 74 2.34 2.58 17.09
C ILE A 74 1.84 1.13 17.12
N GLU A 75 1.18 0.75 18.19
CA GLU A 75 0.61 -0.59 18.36
C GLU A 75 -0.47 -0.89 17.32
N ASP A 76 -1.34 0.09 17.00
CA ASP A 76 -2.34 -0.06 15.93
C ASP A 76 -1.67 -0.32 14.58
N ILE A 77 -0.62 0.44 14.25
CA ILE A 77 0.13 0.24 13.00
C ILE A 77 0.76 -1.15 12.95
N TYR A 78 1.44 -1.55 14.02
CA TYR A 78 2.08 -2.86 14.10
C TYR A 78 1.07 -4.00 13.94
N ASN A 79 -0.06 -3.92 14.65
CA ASN A 79 -1.11 -4.93 14.58
C ASN A 79 -1.75 -4.99 13.18
N MET A 80 -1.98 -3.84 12.54
CA MET A 80 -2.51 -3.80 11.17
C MET A 80 -1.49 -4.28 10.15
N ALA A 81 -0.21 -3.94 10.30
CA ALA A 81 0.85 -4.44 9.44
C ALA A 81 0.90 -5.98 9.48
N ARG A 82 0.95 -6.57 10.66
CA ARG A 82 0.95 -8.04 10.81
C ARG A 82 -0.31 -8.72 10.28
N LYS A 83 -1.44 -8.06 10.37
CA LYS A 83 -2.71 -8.60 9.89
C LYS A 83 -2.83 -8.61 8.38
N TYR A 84 -2.35 -7.56 7.72
CA TYR A 84 -2.62 -7.32 6.30
C TYR A 84 -1.41 -7.43 5.39
N LEU A 85 -0.20 -7.16 5.89
CA LEU A 85 1.01 -7.32 5.11
C LEU A 85 1.49 -8.77 5.17
N GLN A 86 1.62 -9.38 4.01
CA GLN A 86 2.07 -10.77 3.87
C GLN A 86 3.32 -10.80 2.99
N PRO A 87 4.51 -10.47 3.54
CA PRO A 87 5.73 -10.35 2.75
C PRO A 87 6.13 -11.64 2.01
N ASP A 88 5.67 -12.79 2.49
CA ASP A 88 5.93 -14.10 1.87
C ASP A 88 4.84 -14.51 0.85
N ASN A 89 3.80 -13.70 0.67
CA ASN A 89 2.70 -13.98 -0.26
C ASN A 89 2.37 -12.76 -1.11
N LEU A 90 3.39 -12.20 -1.76
CA LEU A 90 3.26 -11.03 -2.63
C LEU A 90 3.06 -11.44 -4.09
N HIS A 91 2.21 -10.71 -4.79
CA HIS A 91 2.15 -10.73 -6.25
C HIS A 91 3.02 -9.60 -6.78
N ILE A 92 4.09 -9.97 -7.50
CA ILE A 92 5.03 -9.01 -8.07
C ILE A 92 4.79 -8.94 -9.57
N ILE A 93 4.40 -7.77 -10.07
CA ILE A 93 4.17 -7.54 -11.49
C ILE A 93 5.27 -6.59 -11.98
N VAL A 94 5.97 -7.01 -13.03
CA VAL A 94 7.05 -6.24 -13.65
C VAL A 94 6.73 -6.04 -15.11
N VAL A 95 6.91 -4.83 -15.60
CA VAL A 95 6.82 -4.47 -17.01
C VAL A 95 8.19 -4.05 -17.49
N GLY A 96 8.72 -4.71 -18.52
CA GLY A 96 10.06 -4.45 -19.04
C GLY A 96 10.45 -5.40 -20.17
N ASN A 97 11.71 -5.30 -20.61
CA ASN A 97 12.29 -6.24 -21.56
C ASN A 97 12.55 -7.57 -20.84
N GLU A 98 11.95 -8.65 -21.35
CA GLU A 98 12.07 -10.00 -20.77
C GLU A 98 13.54 -10.43 -20.62
N GLU A 99 14.35 -10.29 -21.66
CA GLU A 99 15.75 -10.73 -21.67
C GLU A 99 16.61 -10.06 -20.57
N GLU A 100 16.24 -8.85 -20.15
CA GLU A 100 16.98 -8.10 -19.15
C GLU A 100 16.59 -8.45 -17.71
N VAL A 101 15.37 -8.94 -17.49
CA VAL A 101 14.81 -9.06 -16.14
C VAL A 101 14.51 -10.50 -15.71
N ILE A 102 14.36 -11.44 -16.66
CA ILE A 102 13.84 -12.78 -16.36
C ILE A 102 14.70 -13.55 -15.34
N ASP A 103 16.01 -13.54 -15.49
CA ASP A 103 16.91 -14.28 -14.59
C ASP A 103 16.82 -13.77 -13.15
N GLN A 104 16.77 -12.44 -12.99
CA GLN A 104 16.65 -11.80 -11.67
C GLN A 104 15.28 -12.08 -11.03
N LEU A 105 14.23 -12.11 -11.83
CA LEU A 105 12.87 -12.40 -11.36
C LEU A 105 12.73 -13.87 -10.98
N ALA A 106 13.32 -14.77 -11.74
CA ALA A 106 13.32 -16.20 -11.45
C ALA A 106 13.95 -16.52 -10.09
N GLU A 107 15.05 -15.82 -9.73
CA GLU A 107 15.67 -15.98 -8.40
C GLU A 107 14.76 -15.50 -7.26
N ILE A 108 14.07 -14.38 -7.46
CA ILE A 108 13.17 -13.80 -6.43
C ILE A 108 11.90 -14.63 -6.29
N ALA A 109 11.39 -15.19 -7.40
CA ALA A 109 10.13 -15.92 -7.42
C ALA A 109 10.22 -17.34 -6.81
N LYS A 110 11.42 -17.89 -6.59
CA LYS A 110 11.59 -19.25 -6.05
C LYS A 110 10.77 -19.51 -4.79
N PRO A 111 10.11 -20.65 -4.69
CA PRO A 111 10.11 -21.80 -5.64
C PRO A 111 9.08 -21.68 -6.78
N ASN A 112 8.36 -20.57 -6.89
CA ASN A 112 7.31 -20.40 -7.89
C ASN A 112 7.90 -20.02 -9.27
N PRO A 113 7.29 -20.45 -10.39
CA PRO A 113 7.70 -20.01 -11.71
C PRO A 113 7.30 -18.56 -11.98
N VAL A 114 8.11 -17.84 -12.73
CA VAL A 114 7.72 -16.55 -13.31
C VAL A 114 6.75 -16.82 -14.45
N LYS A 115 5.65 -16.08 -14.51
CA LYS A 115 4.68 -16.12 -15.60
C LYS A 115 4.88 -14.91 -16.49
N ILE A 116 4.97 -15.12 -17.79
CA ILE A 116 5.16 -14.08 -18.78
C ILE A 116 3.85 -13.86 -19.52
N TYR A 117 3.50 -12.59 -19.73
CA TYR A 117 2.28 -12.18 -20.42
C TYR A 117 2.60 -11.17 -21.52
N ASP A 118 1.88 -11.24 -22.63
CA ASP A 118 1.94 -10.23 -23.68
C ASP A 118 1.18 -8.94 -23.28
N PHE A 119 1.19 -7.95 -24.16
CA PHE A 119 0.51 -6.67 -23.94
C PHE A 119 -1.03 -6.78 -23.93
N GLU A 120 -1.58 -7.89 -24.44
CA GLU A 120 -3.02 -8.19 -24.42
C GLU A 120 -3.43 -8.96 -23.15
N GLY A 121 -2.45 -9.40 -22.33
CA GLY A 121 -2.68 -10.16 -21.11
C GLY A 121 -2.77 -11.67 -21.32
N ASN A 122 -2.37 -12.17 -22.48
CA ASN A 122 -2.28 -13.61 -22.73
C ASN A 122 -0.97 -14.15 -22.17
N GLN A 123 -1.02 -15.29 -21.46
CA GLN A 123 0.20 -15.92 -20.98
C GLN A 123 1.00 -16.48 -22.14
N ILE A 124 2.26 -16.06 -22.22
CA ILE A 124 3.23 -16.60 -23.18
C ILE A 124 3.89 -17.80 -22.50
N ASN A 125 3.83 -18.96 -23.13
CA ASN A 125 4.56 -20.14 -22.66
C ASN A 125 6.05 -19.95 -23.00
N SER A 126 6.88 -19.93 -22.00
CA SER A 126 8.33 -20.07 -22.14
C SER A 126 8.71 -21.54 -22.28
#